data_34ddb26ca48075b5450b12d8d7238173
#
_entry.id   34ddb26ca48075b5450b12d8d7238173
#
_cell.length_a   1.000
_cell.length_b   1.000
_cell.length_c   1.000
_cell.angle_alpha   90.00
_cell.angle_beta   90.00
_cell.angle_gamma   90.00
#
_symmetry.space_group_name_H-M   'P 1'
#
loop_
_entity.id
_entity.type
_entity.pdbx_description
1 polymer ?
#
loop_
_entity_poly.entity_id
_entity_poly.type
_entity_poly.pdbx_seq_one_letter_code
_entity_poly.pdbx_strand_id
1 'polypeptide(L)'
;MRIKKLLLAIATLTLVSATPVKHQFTAAEQQQISISTPGLFSRSNAFNIDLDALKPNEYSFPLPVGKATLRKNNVVEITTKDGDAVKAMFEGTVRVSRKFPDMGYTIVIRHRNGLETVYANNAENVVEVGQHVRAGQTIAIVGQRGGKFYCDFSIMIDGKRINPTAVVGIGSHRLHRHTLLCEKQYNYINVSTIGEKVDFDDSKNFTTEDVFTKQ
;
A
#
# COMPACT_ATOMS: atom_id res chain seq x y z
N MET A 1 18.70 -15.58 74.60
CA MET A 1 17.51 -15.04 73.98
C MET A 1 17.90 -14.34 72.66
N ARG A 2 17.69 -15.01 71.49
CA ARG A 2 18.13 -14.50 70.17
C ARG A 2 16.92 -13.84 69.50
N ILE A 3 17.00 -12.53 69.29
CA ILE A 3 15.98 -11.73 68.61
C ILE A 3 16.24 -11.89 67.10
N LYS A 4 15.30 -12.58 66.40
CA LYS A 4 15.29 -12.66 64.93
C LYS A 4 14.81 -11.30 64.36
N LYS A 5 15.66 -10.57 63.66
CA LYS A 5 15.26 -9.39 62.89
C LYS A 5 14.53 -9.85 61.63
N LEU A 6 13.25 -9.52 61.56
CA LEU A 6 12.39 -9.71 60.36
C LEU A 6 12.65 -8.55 59.41
N LEU A 7 13.33 -8.81 58.29
CA LEU A 7 13.49 -7.82 57.19
C LEU A 7 12.21 -7.83 56.36
N LEU A 8 11.46 -6.74 56.46
CA LEU A 8 10.29 -6.46 55.61
C LEU A 8 10.78 -5.87 54.31
N ALA A 9 10.74 -6.66 53.21
CA ALA A 9 11.04 -6.17 51.89
C ALA A 9 9.82 -5.41 51.33
N ILE A 10 9.93 -4.11 51.23
CA ILE A 10 8.93 -3.24 50.57
C ILE A 10 9.19 -3.34 49.08
N ALA A 11 8.34 -4.09 48.36
CA ALA A 11 8.32 -4.09 46.90
C ALA A 11 7.67 -2.79 46.40
N THR A 12 8.47 -1.84 45.93
CA THR A 12 7.96 -0.64 45.24
C THR A 12 7.47 -1.05 43.85
N LEU A 13 6.14 -1.11 43.70
CA LEU A 13 5.49 -1.29 42.40
C LEU A 13 5.63 0.05 41.63
N THR A 14 6.59 0.11 40.72
CA THR A 14 6.70 1.24 39.80
C THR A 14 5.57 1.13 38.78
N LEU A 15 4.53 1.98 38.91
CA LEU A 15 3.55 2.22 37.86
C LEU A 15 4.29 2.85 36.67
N VAL A 16 4.56 2.05 35.65
CA VAL A 16 4.95 2.57 34.34
C VAL A 16 3.72 3.27 33.77
N SER A 17 3.70 4.60 33.87
CA SER A 17 2.71 5.44 33.22
C SER A 17 2.92 5.29 31.71
N ALA A 18 2.06 4.49 31.05
CA ALA A 18 2.01 4.42 29.61
C ALA A 18 1.52 5.79 29.11
N THR A 19 2.45 6.61 28.61
CA THR A 19 2.08 7.80 27.85
C THR A 19 1.23 7.36 26.67
N PRO A 20 0.03 7.93 26.44
CA PRO A 20 -0.78 7.57 25.28
C PRO A 20 0.03 7.83 24.04
N VAL A 21 0.26 6.78 23.24
CA VAL A 21 0.89 6.89 21.91
C VAL A 21 0.01 7.83 21.11
N LYS A 22 0.52 9.03 20.82
CA LYS A 22 -0.18 10.03 20.00
C LYS A 22 -0.27 9.39 18.60
N HIS A 23 -1.42 8.80 18.28
CA HIS A 23 -1.64 8.20 16.98
C HIS A 23 -1.39 9.24 15.90
N GLN A 24 -0.51 8.94 14.96
CA GLN A 24 -0.18 9.80 13.83
C GLN A 24 -1.41 10.04 12.92
N PHE A 25 -2.43 9.20 13.01
CA PHE A 25 -3.66 9.23 12.21
C PHE A 25 -4.88 9.50 13.08
N THR A 26 -5.80 10.30 12.57
CA THR A 26 -7.12 10.53 13.19
C THR A 26 -7.97 9.26 13.18
N ALA A 27 -9.00 9.19 14.00
CA ALA A 27 -9.93 8.06 14.02
C ALA A 27 -10.61 7.83 12.66
N ALA A 28 -10.95 8.89 11.93
CA ALA A 28 -11.51 8.79 10.58
C ALA A 28 -10.52 8.17 9.59
N GLU A 29 -9.25 8.57 9.63
CA GLU A 29 -8.20 8.02 8.79
C GLU A 29 -7.94 6.53 9.07
N GLN A 30 -8.09 6.09 10.32
CA GLN A 30 -7.92 4.68 10.71
C GLN A 30 -9.12 3.79 10.32
N GLN A 31 -10.29 4.38 10.10
CA GLN A 31 -11.54 3.66 9.82
C GLN A 31 -11.90 3.61 8.33
N GLN A 32 -11.47 4.58 7.53
CA GLN A 32 -11.83 4.70 6.13
C GLN A 32 -10.65 4.38 5.22
N ILE A 33 -10.89 3.54 4.20
CA ILE A 33 -9.85 3.24 3.19
C ILE A 33 -9.66 4.47 2.29
N SER A 34 -10.74 4.99 1.73
CA SER A 34 -10.74 6.16 0.84
C SER A 34 -11.00 7.43 1.65
N ILE A 35 -9.95 8.12 2.02
CA ILE A 35 -9.99 9.41 2.70
C ILE A 35 -8.86 10.30 2.18
N SER A 36 -9.11 11.59 2.05
CA SER A 36 -8.09 12.54 1.60
C SER A 36 -6.90 12.58 2.55
N THR A 37 -5.70 12.68 1.99
CA THR A 37 -4.46 12.80 2.76
C THR A 37 -4.28 14.23 3.24
N PRO A 38 -4.30 14.50 4.55
CA PRO A 38 -4.17 15.86 5.06
C PRO A 38 -2.92 16.57 4.53
N GLY A 39 -3.11 17.75 3.96
CA GLY A 39 -2.02 18.60 3.51
C GLY A 39 -1.36 18.22 2.18
N LEU A 40 -1.68 17.08 1.57
CA LEU A 40 -1.01 16.61 0.35
C LEU A 40 -1.07 17.62 -0.79
N PHE A 41 -2.22 18.26 -0.99
CA PHE A 41 -2.45 19.28 -2.02
C PHE A 41 -2.63 20.70 -1.45
N SER A 42 -2.11 20.99 -0.25
CA SER A 42 -2.31 22.28 0.39
C SER A 42 -1.54 23.44 -0.26
N ARG A 43 -0.44 23.14 -0.96
CA ARG A 43 0.44 24.15 -1.58
C ARG A 43 0.32 24.20 -3.09
N SER A 44 -0.09 23.12 -3.73
CA SER A 44 -0.20 22.99 -5.19
C SER A 44 -1.23 21.91 -5.51
N ASN A 45 -1.91 22.02 -6.63
CA ASN A 45 -2.78 20.98 -7.17
C ASN A 45 -2.01 19.84 -7.87
N ALA A 46 -0.68 19.92 -7.89
CA ALA A 46 0.17 18.89 -8.51
C ALA A 46 1.44 18.67 -7.69
N PHE A 47 1.97 17.44 -7.77
CA PHE A 47 3.29 17.07 -7.24
C PHE A 47 3.87 15.90 -8.05
N ASN A 48 5.19 15.71 -7.91
CA ASN A 48 5.92 14.64 -8.60
C ASN A 48 6.25 13.52 -7.66
N ILE A 49 6.25 12.28 -8.17
CA ILE A 49 6.77 11.08 -7.51
C ILE A 49 7.89 10.52 -8.37
N ASP A 50 9.11 10.58 -7.87
CA ASP A 50 10.28 10.03 -8.54
C ASP A 50 10.43 8.54 -8.18
N LEU A 51 10.03 7.66 -9.08
CA LEU A 51 10.18 6.22 -8.93
C LEU A 51 11.57 5.74 -9.39
N ASP A 52 12.29 6.54 -10.19
CA ASP A 52 13.63 6.20 -10.68
C ASP A 52 14.67 6.31 -9.56
N ALA A 53 14.49 7.26 -8.64
CA ALA A 53 15.36 7.47 -7.50
C ALA A 53 15.32 6.31 -6.46
N LEU A 54 14.30 5.44 -6.49
CA LEU A 54 14.16 4.35 -5.54
C LEU A 54 15.25 3.28 -5.75
N LYS A 55 15.89 2.84 -4.68
CA LYS A 55 16.85 1.74 -4.70
C LYS A 55 16.12 0.40 -4.82
N PRO A 56 16.81 -0.68 -5.27
CA PRO A 56 16.17 -2.00 -5.40
C PRO A 56 15.55 -2.54 -4.12
N ASN A 57 16.12 -2.22 -2.95
CA ASN A 57 15.62 -2.65 -1.64
C ASN A 57 14.49 -1.74 -1.07
N GLU A 58 14.11 -0.68 -1.77
CA GLU A 58 13.03 0.23 -1.41
C GLU A 58 11.70 -0.11 -2.12
N TYR A 59 11.69 -1.20 -2.87
CA TYR A 59 10.52 -1.74 -3.56
C TYR A 59 10.39 -3.25 -3.39
N SER A 60 9.16 -3.73 -3.25
CA SER A 60 8.80 -5.15 -3.34
C SER A 60 7.40 -5.29 -3.91
N PHE A 61 7.18 -6.27 -4.82
CA PHE A 61 5.81 -6.59 -5.23
C PHE A 61 5.06 -7.26 -4.07
N PRO A 62 3.75 -6.99 -3.86
CA PRO A 62 3.00 -7.51 -2.70
C PRO A 62 3.03 -9.02 -2.50
N LEU A 63 2.95 -9.79 -3.59
CA LEU A 63 3.08 -11.25 -3.62
C LEU A 63 4.01 -11.61 -4.79
N PRO A 64 5.35 -11.63 -4.58
CA PRO A 64 6.33 -11.78 -5.68
C PRO A 64 6.15 -13.06 -6.51
N VAL A 65 5.64 -14.13 -5.89
CA VAL A 65 5.41 -15.43 -6.54
C VAL A 65 3.97 -15.60 -7.06
N GLY A 66 3.09 -14.62 -6.80
CA GLY A 66 1.69 -14.66 -7.20
C GLY A 66 1.49 -14.32 -8.68
N LYS A 67 0.35 -14.75 -9.24
CA LYS A 67 -0.11 -14.32 -10.57
C LYS A 67 -1.00 -13.10 -10.45
N ALA A 68 -0.55 -11.96 -10.96
CA ALA A 68 -1.27 -10.69 -10.90
C ALA A 68 -2.18 -10.50 -12.12
N THR A 69 -3.38 -9.98 -11.88
CA THR A 69 -4.37 -9.66 -12.93
C THR A 69 -5.01 -8.32 -12.59
N LEU A 70 -4.92 -7.35 -13.49
CA LEU A 70 -5.63 -6.07 -13.34
C LEU A 70 -7.13 -6.29 -13.49
N ARG A 71 -7.89 -5.86 -12.49
CA ARG A 71 -9.35 -5.90 -12.45
C ARG A 71 -9.93 -4.50 -12.69
N LYS A 72 -11.25 -4.43 -12.84
CA LYS A 72 -11.97 -3.13 -12.88
C LYS A 72 -11.67 -2.31 -11.63
N ASN A 73 -11.85 -1.00 -11.72
CA ASN A 73 -11.65 -0.04 -10.63
C ASN A 73 -10.21 0.01 -10.09
N ASN A 74 -9.21 -0.27 -10.94
CA ASN A 74 -7.78 -0.17 -10.60
C ASN A 74 -7.36 -1.06 -9.41
N VAL A 75 -7.94 -2.25 -9.32
CA VAL A 75 -7.57 -3.29 -8.37
C VAL A 75 -6.75 -4.36 -9.09
N VAL A 76 -5.65 -4.78 -8.49
CA VAL A 76 -4.85 -5.92 -8.93
C VAL A 76 -5.18 -7.11 -8.02
N GLU A 77 -5.83 -8.12 -8.56
CA GLU A 77 -5.97 -9.42 -7.89
C GLU A 77 -4.68 -10.21 -8.09
N ILE A 78 -4.04 -10.59 -6.99
CA ILE A 78 -2.80 -11.37 -7.03
C ILE A 78 -3.09 -12.73 -6.42
N THR A 79 -3.31 -13.74 -7.28
CA THR A 79 -3.59 -15.13 -6.86
C THR A 79 -2.31 -15.86 -6.51
N THR A 80 -2.37 -16.68 -5.45
CA THR A 80 -1.21 -17.39 -4.93
C THR A 80 -1.65 -18.65 -4.17
N LYS A 81 -0.86 -19.12 -3.20
CA LYS A 81 -1.12 -20.29 -2.37
C LYS A 81 -1.50 -19.93 -0.95
N ASP A 82 -2.06 -20.90 -0.24
CA ASP A 82 -2.32 -20.79 1.19
C ASP A 82 -1.04 -20.50 1.98
N GLY A 83 -1.16 -19.63 2.98
CA GLY A 83 -0.06 -19.26 3.87
C GLY A 83 0.98 -18.29 3.30
N ASP A 84 0.86 -17.87 2.04
CA ASP A 84 1.79 -16.93 1.45
C ASP A 84 1.72 -15.56 2.13
N ALA A 85 2.91 -14.99 2.36
CA ALA A 85 3.06 -13.71 3.05
C ALA A 85 2.90 -12.52 2.10
N VAL A 86 1.96 -11.63 2.43
CA VAL A 86 1.80 -10.34 1.75
C VAL A 86 2.88 -9.38 2.22
N LYS A 87 3.56 -8.71 1.28
CA LYS A 87 4.68 -7.80 1.52
C LYS A 87 4.27 -6.34 1.32
N ALA A 88 4.81 -5.44 2.15
CA ALA A 88 4.70 -4.01 1.90
C ALA A 88 5.43 -3.63 0.60
N MET A 89 4.77 -2.89 -0.30
CA MET A 89 5.36 -2.48 -1.57
C MET A 89 6.49 -1.49 -1.39
N PHE A 90 6.31 -0.51 -0.52
CA PHE A 90 7.25 0.54 -0.19
C PHE A 90 7.35 0.72 1.32
N GLU A 91 8.36 1.45 1.77
CA GLU A 91 8.47 1.94 3.14
C GLU A 91 7.31 2.89 3.46
N GLY A 92 6.74 2.80 4.67
CA GLY A 92 5.65 3.69 5.09
C GLY A 92 5.15 3.41 6.49
N THR A 93 4.03 4.07 6.84
CA THR A 93 3.36 3.89 8.12
C THR A 93 1.97 3.31 7.92
N VAL A 94 1.64 2.28 8.66
CA VAL A 94 0.33 1.61 8.60
C VAL A 94 -0.74 2.58 9.11
N ARG A 95 -1.68 2.94 8.22
CA ARG A 95 -2.80 3.85 8.54
C ARG A 95 -4.06 3.09 8.94
N VAL A 96 -4.29 1.96 8.28
CA VAL A 96 -5.42 1.06 8.55
C VAL A 96 -4.88 -0.36 8.72
N SER A 97 -5.35 -1.06 9.75
CA SER A 97 -5.12 -2.50 9.93
C SER A 97 -6.34 -3.07 10.66
N ARG A 98 -7.33 -3.54 9.89
CA ARG A 98 -8.60 -4.06 10.46
C ARG A 98 -9.37 -4.91 9.46
N LYS A 99 -10.40 -5.60 9.95
CA LYS A 99 -11.34 -6.34 9.11
C LYS A 99 -12.47 -5.42 8.62
N PHE A 100 -12.78 -5.52 7.31
CA PHE A 100 -13.96 -4.91 6.69
C PHE A 100 -14.93 -6.01 6.22
N PRO A 101 -16.26 -5.79 6.26
CA PRO A 101 -17.25 -6.81 5.90
C PRO A 101 -17.03 -7.38 4.50
N ASP A 102 -16.81 -6.52 3.51
CA ASP A 102 -16.75 -6.91 2.09
C ASP A 102 -15.33 -7.15 1.57
N MET A 103 -14.29 -6.77 2.34
CA MET A 103 -12.89 -6.80 1.89
C MET A 103 -11.98 -7.71 2.72
N GLY A 104 -12.50 -8.35 3.79
CA GLY A 104 -11.69 -9.13 4.70
C GLY A 104 -10.73 -8.28 5.54
N TYR A 105 -9.69 -8.89 6.10
CA TYR A 105 -8.65 -8.11 6.75
C TYR A 105 -7.92 -7.26 5.71
N THR A 106 -7.77 -5.99 6.03
CA THR A 106 -7.24 -4.98 5.10
C THR A 106 -6.22 -4.10 5.79
N ILE A 107 -5.14 -3.82 5.07
CA ILE A 107 -4.10 -2.89 5.47
C ILE A 107 -4.08 -1.73 4.48
N VAL A 108 -3.90 -0.50 4.99
CA VAL A 108 -3.51 0.67 4.19
C VAL A 108 -2.21 1.21 4.76
N ILE A 109 -1.22 1.38 3.90
CA ILE A 109 0.06 1.98 4.25
C ILE A 109 0.17 3.33 3.55
N ARG A 110 0.48 4.39 4.31
CA ARG A 110 0.80 5.72 3.79
C ARG A 110 2.30 5.85 3.61
N HIS A 111 2.72 6.28 2.43
CA HIS A 111 4.11 6.48 2.04
C HIS A 111 4.49 7.96 2.03
N ARG A 112 5.78 8.27 2.21
CA ARG A 112 6.27 9.66 2.26
C ARG A 112 6.12 10.40 0.92
N ASN A 113 6.07 9.68 -0.18
CA ASN A 113 5.92 10.21 -1.53
C ASN A 113 4.47 10.59 -1.93
N GLY A 114 3.51 10.48 -1.01
CA GLY A 114 2.10 10.80 -1.25
C GLY A 114 1.25 9.64 -1.75
N LEU A 115 1.84 8.47 -2.03
CA LEU A 115 1.11 7.25 -2.33
C LEU A 115 0.52 6.63 -1.05
N GLU A 116 -0.57 5.92 -1.20
CA GLU A 116 -1.05 4.91 -0.27
C GLU A 116 -1.24 3.58 -0.99
N THR A 117 -0.87 2.48 -0.34
CA THR A 117 -1.09 1.13 -0.86
C THR A 117 -2.09 0.39 0.01
N VAL A 118 -3.01 -0.33 -0.63
CA VAL A 118 -4.09 -1.09 0.00
C VAL A 118 -3.88 -2.57 -0.27
N TYR A 119 -3.96 -3.37 0.77
CA TYR A 119 -3.84 -4.84 0.73
C TYR A 119 -5.07 -5.43 1.40
N ALA A 120 -5.97 -6.01 0.63
CA ALA A 120 -7.24 -6.55 1.12
C ALA A 120 -7.37 -8.04 0.86
N ASN A 121 -8.42 -8.65 1.44
CA ASN A 121 -8.65 -10.09 1.45
C ASN A 121 -7.53 -10.88 2.14
N ASN A 122 -6.91 -10.31 3.19
CA ASN A 122 -5.98 -11.03 4.03
C ASN A 122 -6.74 -11.97 4.98
N ALA A 123 -6.11 -13.08 5.35
CA ALA A 123 -6.58 -13.97 6.42
C ALA A 123 -6.35 -13.31 7.78
N GLU A 124 -5.17 -12.71 7.93
CA GLU A 124 -4.77 -11.94 9.12
C GLU A 124 -3.80 -10.82 8.76
N ASN A 125 -3.82 -9.75 9.53
CA ASN A 125 -2.83 -8.70 9.47
C ASN A 125 -1.81 -8.92 10.60
N VAL A 126 -0.51 -8.83 10.31
CA VAL A 126 0.57 -9.01 11.30
C VAL A 126 1.23 -7.68 11.68
N VAL A 127 0.62 -6.56 11.29
CA VAL A 127 1.05 -5.20 11.61
C VAL A 127 -0.11 -4.37 12.16
N GLU A 128 0.20 -3.36 12.99
CA GLU A 128 -0.77 -2.51 13.66
C GLU A 128 -0.71 -1.06 13.14
N VAL A 129 -1.82 -0.31 13.37
CA VAL A 129 -1.89 1.12 13.05
C VAL A 129 -0.79 1.90 13.78
N GLY A 130 -0.11 2.78 13.03
CA GLY A 130 1.04 3.56 13.52
C GLY A 130 2.37 2.85 13.36
N GLN A 131 2.39 1.55 13.08
CA GLN A 131 3.63 0.82 12.84
C GLN A 131 4.31 1.28 11.56
N HIS A 132 5.62 1.56 11.64
CA HIS A 132 6.47 1.80 10.48
C HIS A 132 6.89 0.46 9.88
N VAL A 133 6.79 0.33 8.55
CA VAL A 133 7.16 -0.87 7.80
C VAL A 133 8.14 -0.52 6.68
N ARG A 134 9.01 -1.46 6.33
CA ARG A 134 9.95 -1.34 5.20
C ARG A 134 9.41 -2.06 3.97
N ALA A 135 9.87 -1.68 2.78
CA ALA A 135 9.62 -2.45 1.57
C ALA A 135 10.02 -3.92 1.75
N GLY A 136 9.19 -4.85 1.28
CA GLY A 136 9.41 -6.29 1.42
C GLY A 136 9.13 -6.89 2.82
N GLN A 137 8.81 -6.06 3.81
CA GLN A 137 8.39 -6.57 5.12
C GLN A 137 7.06 -7.31 5.01
N THR A 138 6.95 -8.47 5.68
CA THR A 138 5.65 -9.17 5.81
C THR A 138 4.69 -8.33 6.63
N ILE A 139 3.49 -8.10 6.09
CA ILE A 139 2.44 -7.30 6.72
C ILE A 139 1.16 -8.09 6.97
N ALA A 140 0.93 -9.14 6.19
CA ALA A 140 -0.25 -9.99 6.31
C ALA A 140 0.01 -11.39 5.78
N ILE A 141 -0.93 -12.31 6.04
CA ILE A 141 -1.05 -13.60 5.37
C ILE A 141 -2.22 -13.54 4.40
N VAL A 142 -2.05 -14.09 3.19
CA VAL A 142 -3.07 -14.10 2.16
C VAL A 142 -4.35 -14.79 2.63
N GLY A 143 -5.51 -14.23 2.28
CA GLY A 143 -6.80 -14.81 2.60
C GLY A 143 -7.40 -15.63 1.47
N GLN A 144 -8.43 -16.40 1.79
CA GLN A 144 -9.19 -17.20 0.87
C GLN A 144 -10.61 -16.64 0.67
N ARG A 145 -11.07 -16.59 -0.58
CA ARG A 145 -12.47 -16.31 -0.91
C ARG A 145 -12.86 -17.08 -2.16
N GLY A 146 -14.03 -17.74 -2.13
CA GLY A 146 -14.52 -18.53 -3.27
C GLY A 146 -13.57 -19.64 -3.71
N GLY A 147 -12.86 -20.28 -2.77
CA GLY A 147 -11.90 -21.35 -3.07
C GLY A 147 -10.54 -20.89 -3.61
N LYS A 148 -10.31 -19.57 -3.74
CA LYS A 148 -9.05 -19.00 -4.23
C LYS A 148 -8.31 -18.24 -3.14
N PHE A 149 -7.00 -18.43 -3.08
CA PHE A 149 -6.10 -17.61 -2.24
C PHE A 149 -5.60 -16.42 -3.06
N TYR A 150 -5.88 -15.20 -2.63
CA TYR A 150 -5.47 -13.99 -3.32
C TYR A 150 -5.44 -12.78 -2.40
N CYS A 151 -4.66 -11.78 -2.78
CA CYS A 151 -4.71 -10.44 -2.22
C CYS A 151 -5.26 -9.49 -3.28
N ASP A 152 -6.22 -8.64 -2.91
CA ASP A 152 -6.65 -7.49 -3.69
C ASP A 152 -5.76 -6.31 -3.35
N PHE A 153 -4.95 -5.90 -4.32
CA PHE A 153 -4.01 -4.80 -4.19
C PHE A 153 -4.47 -3.57 -4.97
N SER A 154 -4.30 -2.38 -4.41
CA SER A 154 -4.50 -1.12 -5.14
C SER A 154 -3.60 -0.01 -4.62
N ILE A 155 -3.37 1.00 -5.46
CA ILE A 155 -2.59 2.19 -5.15
C ILE A 155 -3.53 3.39 -5.15
N MET A 156 -3.35 4.29 -4.17
CA MET A 156 -4.16 5.49 -4.02
C MET A 156 -3.29 6.74 -3.88
N ILE A 157 -3.88 7.87 -4.26
CA ILE A 157 -3.40 9.21 -3.97
C ILE A 157 -4.61 10.01 -3.47
N ASP A 158 -4.49 10.68 -2.34
CA ASP A 158 -5.56 11.51 -1.75
C ASP A 158 -6.91 10.77 -1.62
N GLY A 159 -6.85 9.48 -1.25
CA GLY A 159 -8.04 8.62 -1.13
C GLY A 159 -8.64 8.15 -2.44
N LYS A 160 -8.07 8.49 -3.59
CA LYS A 160 -8.51 8.06 -4.93
C LYS A 160 -7.61 6.97 -5.47
N ARG A 161 -8.20 5.86 -5.96
CA ARG A 161 -7.43 4.82 -6.65
C ARG A 161 -6.90 5.35 -7.98
N ILE A 162 -5.62 5.14 -8.22
CA ILE A 162 -4.96 5.40 -9.50
C ILE A 162 -4.76 4.09 -10.28
N ASN A 163 -4.51 4.18 -11.58
CA ASN A 163 -4.14 3.00 -12.35
C ASN A 163 -2.78 2.47 -11.87
N PRO A 164 -2.70 1.23 -11.32
CA PRO A 164 -1.45 0.69 -10.79
C PRO A 164 -0.39 0.48 -11.88
N THR A 165 -0.78 0.39 -13.16
CA THR A 165 0.17 0.27 -14.28
C THR A 165 1.01 1.52 -14.49
N ALA A 166 0.65 2.66 -13.92
CA ALA A 166 1.51 3.84 -13.89
C ALA A 166 2.73 3.64 -12.96
N VAL A 167 2.65 2.72 -12.00
CA VAL A 167 3.68 2.51 -10.98
C VAL A 167 4.45 1.21 -11.22
N VAL A 168 3.75 0.14 -11.66
CA VAL A 168 4.32 -1.21 -11.70
C VAL A 168 3.79 -2.00 -12.89
N GLY A 169 4.66 -2.76 -13.53
CA GLY A 169 4.29 -3.75 -14.55
C GLY A 169 3.57 -4.94 -13.90
N ILE A 170 2.28 -5.13 -14.21
CA ILE A 170 1.44 -6.14 -13.56
C ILE A 170 1.95 -7.56 -13.82
N GLY A 171 2.34 -7.87 -15.04
CA GLY A 171 2.87 -9.19 -15.39
C GLY A 171 4.34 -9.40 -15.03
N SER A 172 5.14 -8.33 -15.05
CA SER A 172 6.58 -8.39 -14.73
C SER A 172 6.88 -8.24 -13.26
N HIS A 173 5.95 -7.73 -12.47
CA HIS A 173 6.12 -7.34 -11.06
C HIS A 173 7.24 -6.30 -10.83
N ARG A 174 7.69 -5.63 -11.88
CA ARG A 174 8.79 -4.66 -11.81
C ARG A 174 8.26 -3.24 -11.64
N LEU A 175 8.91 -2.48 -10.78
CA LEU A 175 8.66 -1.05 -10.65
C LEU A 175 9.04 -0.34 -11.95
N HIS A 176 8.17 0.56 -12.42
CA HIS A 176 8.50 1.47 -13.50
C HIS A 176 9.50 2.52 -13.03
N ARG A 177 10.52 2.81 -13.84
CA ARG A 177 11.62 3.72 -13.55
C ARG A 177 11.40 5.03 -14.27
N HIS A 178 10.52 5.87 -13.72
CA HIS A 178 10.22 7.20 -14.26
C HIS A 178 9.63 8.11 -13.16
N THR A 179 9.50 9.38 -13.45
CA THR A 179 8.82 10.34 -12.59
C THR A 179 7.36 10.44 -12.97
N LEU A 180 6.47 10.33 -11.99
CA LEU A 180 5.03 10.56 -12.15
C LEU A 180 4.71 12.02 -11.85
N LEU A 181 3.91 12.68 -12.69
CA LEU A 181 3.17 13.90 -12.37
C LEU A 181 1.77 13.51 -11.88
N CYS A 182 1.44 13.90 -10.66
CA CYS A 182 0.15 13.64 -10.02
C CYS A 182 -0.61 14.95 -9.86
N GLU A 183 -1.72 15.11 -10.58
CA GLU A 183 -2.51 16.33 -10.61
C GLU A 183 -3.90 16.08 -10.05
N LYS A 184 -4.29 16.88 -9.06
CA LYS A 184 -5.63 16.82 -8.47
C LYS A 184 -6.65 17.49 -9.41
N GLN A 185 -7.59 16.70 -9.85
CA GLN A 185 -8.80 17.16 -10.53
C GLN A 185 -9.99 17.18 -9.56
N TYR A 186 -11.15 17.63 -10.02
CA TYR A 186 -12.32 17.79 -9.15
C TYR A 186 -12.65 16.51 -8.35
N ASN A 187 -12.70 15.33 -8.99
CA ASN A 187 -13.10 14.06 -8.37
C ASN A 187 -12.14 12.89 -8.62
N TYR A 188 -11.01 13.09 -9.29
CA TYR A 188 -9.98 12.07 -9.55
C TYR A 188 -8.58 12.68 -9.50
N ILE A 189 -7.58 11.82 -9.50
CA ILE A 189 -6.16 12.20 -9.66
C ILE A 189 -5.74 11.77 -11.06
N ASN A 190 -5.31 12.74 -11.87
CA ASN A 190 -4.62 12.48 -13.13
C ASN A 190 -3.17 12.10 -12.83
N VAL A 191 -2.70 10.99 -13.39
CA VAL A 191 -1.32 10.53 -13.26
C VAL A 191 -0.75 10.37 -14.66
N SER A 192 0.32 11.08 -14.93
CA SER A 192 1.07 11.02 -16.19
C SER A 192 2.56 10.84 -15.90
N THR A 193 3.33 10.39 -16.90
CA THR A 193 4.77 10.23 -16.80
C THR A 193 5.48 11.47 -17.32
N ILE A 194 6.55 11.90 -16.61
CA ILE A 194 7.42 12.98 -17.05
C ILE A 194 8.72 12.35 -17.57
N GLY A 195 9.12 12.72 -18.78
CA GLY A 195 10.44 12.38 -19.33
C GLY A 195 10.54 10.99 -19.95
N GLU A 196 9.45 10.29 -20.20
CA GLU A 196 9.49 9.17 -21.14
C GLU A 196 9.83 9.71 -22.52
N LYS A 197 11.09 9.50 -22.96
CA LYS A 197 11.37 9.47 -24.39
C LYS A 197 10.52 8.31 -24.91
N VAL A 198 9.48 8.62 -25.66
CA VAL A 198 8.76 7.62 -26.44
C VAL A 198 9.79 7.05 -27.42
N ASP A 199 10.39 5.91 -27.08
CA ASP A 199 11.09 5.11 -28.06
C ASP A 199 10.02 4.60 -29.01
N PHE A 200 9.95 5.24 -30.18
CA PHE A 200 9.03 4.91 -31.27
C PHE A 200 9.30 3.54 -31.91
N ASP A 201 10.00 2.61 -31.26
CA ASP A 201 10.32 1.30 -31.80
C ASP A 201 9.26 0.22 -31.48
N ASP A 202 8.28 0.52 -30.62
CA ASP A 202 7.11 -0.36 -30.38
C ASP A 202 5.99 -0.23 -31.43
N SER A 203 6.17 0.61 -32.48
CA SER A 203 5.18 0.84 -33.54
C SER A 203 5.08 -0.29 -34.56
N LYS A 204 5.82 -1.39 -34.41
CA LYS A 204 5.83 -2.49 -35.41
C LYS A 204 4.67 -3.49 -35.29
N ASN A 205 3.74 -3.32 -34.34
CA ASN A 205 2.60 -4.21 -34.19
C ASN A 205 1.21 -3.56 -34.29
N PHE A 206 1.11 -2.35 -34.81
CA PHE A 206 -0.18 -1.79 -35.23
C PHE A 206 -0.23 -1.82 -36.76
N THR A 207 -0.81 -2.87 -37.31
CA THR A 207 -1.23 -2.87 -38.71
C THR A 207 -2.48 -2.02 -38.84
N THR A 208 -2.43 -1.06 -39.77
CA THR A 208 -3.46 -0.08 -40.11
C THR A 208 -4.75 -0.66 -40.71
N GLU A 209 -5.05 -1.94 -40.50
CA GLU A 209 -6.23 -2.61 -41.11
C GLU A 209 -7.47 -2.68 -40.25
N ASP A 210 -7.42 -2.28 -38.95
CA ASP A 210 -8.59 -2.44 -38.05
C ASP A 210 -9.47 -1.18 -37.92
N VAL A 211 -9.21 -0.12 -38.69
CA VAL A 211 -9.94 1.17 -38.52
C VAL A 211 -11.07 1.40 -39.55
N PHE A 212 -11.14 0.62 -40.62
CA PHE A 212 -12.15 0.83 -41.68
C PHE A 212 -12.94 -0.41 -42.06
N THR A 213 -13.71 -0.97 -41.13
CA THR A 213 -14.84 -1.83 -41.54
C THR A 213 -15.92 -1.83 -40.48
N LYS A 214 -16.79 -0.82 -40.53
CA LYS A 214 -18.26 -0.94 -40.30
C LYS A 214 -18.88 0.42 -40.58
N GLN A 215 -19.31 0.58 -41.81
CA GLN A 215 -20.51 1.33 -42.14
C GLN A 215 -21.72 0.47 -41.83
#